data_0f41906824912ff6a760705290e9e790
#
_entry.id   0f41906824912ff6a760705290e9e790
#
_cell.length_a   1.000
_cell.length_b   1.000
_cell.length_c   1.000
_cell.angle_alpha   90.00
_cell.angle_beta   90.00
_cell.angle_gamma   90.00
#
_symmetry.space_group_name_H-M   'P 1'
#
loop_
_entity.id
_entity.type
_entity.pdbx_description
1 polymer ?
#
loop_
_entity_poly.entity_id
_entity_poly.type
_entity_poly.pdbx_seq_one_letter_code
_entity_poly.pdbx_strand_id
1 'polypeptide(L)'
;MGFLMDTCVWIDVERGSLAPADVAALTHSEPIFISPVTLAELRFGAEIAPDPGTRQKRLAAIRRLQRKPLLSIDGVTGDIFGSLAAQIRAAGRQHRYRVQDLWLASQALQHACRLLTRNEHDFEDIPGLDLVLYHPAGDKS
;
A
#
# COMPACT_ATOMS: atom_id res chain seq x y z
N MET A 1 -14.68 6.40 -7.62
CA MET A 1 -13.23 6.43 -7.33
C MET A 1 -12.93 5.45 -6.22
N GLY A 2 -11.82 4.76 -6.28
CA GLY A 2 -11.46 3.76 -5.29
C GLY A 2 -10.20 4.10 -4.52
N PHE A 3 -9.87 3.23 -3.59
CA PHE A 3 -8.67 3.34 -2.76
C PHE A 3 -7.72 2.19 -3.05
N LEU A 4 -6.45 2.49 -3.17
CA LEU A 4 -5.37 1.52 -3.07
C LEU A 4 -4.74 1.68 -1.69
N MET A 5 -4.47 0.58 -1.00
CA MET A 5 -3.92 0.61 0.35
C MET A 5 -2.44 0.31 0.30
N ASP A 6 -1.64 1.13 1.00
CA ASP A 6 -0.26 0.76 1.31
C ASP A 6 -0.26 -0.44 2.27
N THR A 7 0.78 -1.25 2.20
CA THR A 7 0.90 -2.46 3.02
C THR A 7 0.77 -2.18 4.52
N CYS A 8 1.26 -1.02 4.98
CA CYS A 8 1.18 -0.63 6.38
C CYS A 8 -0.25 -0.61 6.93
N VAL A 9 -1.25 -0.32 6.09
CA VAL A 9 -2.66 -0.32 6.51
C VAL A 9 -3.06 -1.69 7.03
N TRP A 10 -2.74 -2.74 6.28
CA TRP A 10 -3.12 -4.11 6.63
C TRP A 10 -2.34 -4.63 7.84
N ILE A 11 -1.08 -4.23 7.95
CA ILE A 11 -0.26 -4.55 9.12
C ILE A 11 -0.87 -3.91 10.37
N ASP A 12 -1.28 -2.66 10.29
CA ASP A 12 -1.89 -1.96 11.42
C ASP A 12 -3.25 -2.56 11.80
N VAL A 13 -4.04 -3.00 10.81
CA VAL A 13 -5.30 -3.72 11.07
C VAL A 13 -5.02 -5.04 11.78
N GLU A 14 -4.05 -5.82 11.31
CA GLU A 14 -3.68 -7.10 11.94
C GLU A 14 -3.22 -6.91 13.39
N ARG A 15 -2.45 -5.86 13.65
CA ARG A 15 -1.93 -5.56 14.99
C ARG A 15 -2.96 -4.94 15.91
N GLY A 16 -4.11 -4.57 15.41
CA GLY A 16 -5.14 -3.88 16.19
C GLY A 16 -4.90 -2.39 16.38
N SER A 17 -3.89 -1.82 15.69
CA SER A 17 -3.62 -0.38 15.73
C SER A 17 -4.59 0.43 14.89
N LEU A 18 -5.31 -0.23 14.00
CA LEU A 18 -6.32 0.38 13.13
C LEU A 18 -7.50 -0.56 13.05
N ALA A 19 -8.68 -0.10 13.48
CA ALA A 19 -9.89 -0.92 13.43
C ALA A 19 -10.46 -0.94 12.00
N PRO A 20 -11.11 -2.06 11.59
CA PRO A 20 -11.81 -2.09 10.30
C PRO A 20 -12.81 -0.96 10.11
N ALA A 21 -13.49 -0.53 11.19
CA ALA A 21 -14.42 0.59 11.14
C ALA A 21 -13.72 1.91 10.81
N ASP A 22 -12.48 2.09 11.25
CA ASP A 22 -11.68 3.27 10.93
C ASP A 22 -11.32 3.30 9.43
N VAL A 23 -11.00 2.14 8.86
CA VAL A 23 -10.74 2.03 7.42
C VAL A 23 -11.99 2.40 6.63
N ALA A 24 -13.15 1.89 7.03
CA ALA A 24 -14.42 2.20 6.39
C ALA A 24 -14.73 3.71 6.44
N ALA A 25 -14.44 4.35 7.58
CA ALA A 25 -14.65 5.79 7.75
C ALA A 25 -13.70 6.60 6.83
N LEU A 26 -12.44 6.18 6.72
CA LEU A 26 -11.44 6.85 5.87
C LEU A 26 -11.74 6.72 4.39
N THR A 27 -12.30 5.59 3.97
CA THR A 27 -12.59 5.31 2.57
C THR A 27 -14.00 5.69 2.14
N HIS A 28 -14.85 6.09 3.08
CA HIS A 28 -16.27 6.45 2.82
C HIS A 28 -17.01 5.35 2.07
N SER A 29 -16.70 4.09 2.38
CA SER A 29 -17.29 2.90 1.73
C SER A 29 -17.02 2.81 0.22
N GLU A 30 -16.03 3.53 -0.28
CA GLU A 30 -15.57 3.38 -1.66
C GLU A 30 -14.84 2.05 -1.86
N PRO A 31 -14.76 1.53 -3.09
CA PRO A 31 -14.05 0.28 -3.36
C PRO A 31 -12.60 0.31 -2.90
N ILE A 32 -12.15 -0.80 -2.32
CA ILE A 32 -10.78 -0.99 -1.87
C ILE A 32 -10.10 -2.03 -2.75
N PHE A 33 -8.97 -1.68 -3.32
CA PHE A 33 -8.19 -2.54 -4.20
C PHE A 33 -6.89 -2.95 -3.53
N ILE A 34 -6.37 -4.11 -3.94
CA ILE A 34 -5.12 -4.69 -3.44
C ILE A 34 -4.09 -4.72 -4.56
N SER A 35 -2.85 -4.44 -4.24
CA SER A 35 -1.72 -4.62 -5.16
C SER A 35 -1.04 -5.97 -4.95
N PRO A 36 -0.53 -6.61 -6.03
CA PRO A 36 0.36 -7.75 -5.90
C PRO A 36 1.60 -7.44 -5.05
N VAL A 37 2.06 -6.20 -5.06
CA VAL A 37 3.20 -5.76 -4.23
C VAL A 37 2.87 -5.96 -2.75
N THR A 38 1.67 -5.54 -2.33
CA THR A 38 1.20 -5.73 -0.95
C THR A 38 1.11 -7.21 -0.58
N LEU A 39 0.56 -8.04 -1.47
CA LEU A 39 0.48 -9.48 -1.22
C LEU A 39 1.87 -10.10 -1.08
N ALA A 40 2.82 -9.68 -1.90
CA ALA A 40 4.20 -10.17 -1.83
C ALA A 40 4.86 -9.80 -0.49
N GLU A 41 4.69 -8.57 -0.04
CA GLU A 41 5.23 -8.12 1.24
C GLU A 41 4.62 -8.88 2.42
N LEU A 42 3.30 -9.05 2.42
CA LEU A 42 2.60 -9.77 3.47
C LEU A 42 2.98 -11.25 3.48
N ARG A 43 3.11 -11.87 2.31
CA ARG A 43 3.54 -13.27 2.21
C ARG A 43 4.96 -13.44 2.74
N PHE A 44 5.86 -12.55 2.40
CA PHE A 44 7.21 -12.55 2.95
C PHE A 44 7.17 -12.49 4.47
N GLY A 45 6.37 -11.58 5.03
CA GLY A 45 6.22 -11.47 6.48
C GLY A 45 5.67 -12.74 7.13
N ALA A 46 4.77 -13.46 6.46
CA ALA A 46 4.25 -14.72 6.96
C ALA A 46 5.31 -15.81 6.94
N GLU A 47 6.11 -15.87 5.86
CA GLU A 47 7.16 -16.89 5.71
C GLU A 47 8.27 -16.76 6.75
N ILE A 48 8.62 -15.54 7.15
CA ILE A 48 9.67 -15.28 8.16
C ILE A 48 9.12 -15.17 9.59
N ALA A 49 7.84 -15.50 9.81
CA ALA A 49 7.25 -15.41 11.13
C ALA A 49 8.02 -16.28 12.15
N PRO A 50 8.18 -15.77 13.40
CA PRO A 50 9.03 -16.46 14.40
C PRO A 50 8.47 -17.80 14.90
N ASP A 51 7.16 -18.03 14.74
CA ASP A 51 6.51 -19.24 15.21
C ASP A 51 5.33 -19.64 14.33
N PRO A 52 4.87 -20.90 14.39
CA PRO A 52 3.75 -21.38 13.57
C PRO A 52 2.44 -20.65 13.82
N GLY A 53 2.17 -20.23 15.04
CA GLY A 53 0.94 -19.51 15.39
C GLY A 53 0.87 -18.16 14.70
N THR A 54 1.94 -17.38 14.75
CA THR A 54 2.04 -16.09 14.06
C THR A 54 1.93 -16.28 12.55
N ARG A 55 2.59 -17.31 12.02
CA ARG A 55 2.53 -17.63 10.59
C ARG A 55 1.09 -17.90 10.16
N GLN A 56 0.36 -18.70 10.91
CA GLN A 56 -1.03 -19.04 10.59
C GLN A 56 -1.94 -17.82 10.61
N LYS A 57 -1.76 -16.93 11.59
CA LYS A 57 -2.53 -15.68 11.66
C LYS A 57 -2.28 -14.80 10.43
N ARG A 58 -1.02 -14.66 10.04
CA ARG A 58 -0.64 -13.84 8.87
C ARG A 58 -1.16 -14.43 7.57
N LEU A 59 -1.09 -15.76 7.41
CA LEU A 59 -1.64 -16.43 6.24
C LEU A 59 -3.16 -16.28 6.17
N ALA A 60 -3.85 -16.37 7.31
CA ALA A 60 -5.29 -16.15 7.36
C ALA A 60 -5.66 -14.72 6.96
N ALA A 61 -4.89 -13.74 7.40
CA ALA A 61 -5.09 -12.33 7.02
C ALA A 61 -4.92 -12.15 5.50
N ILE A 62 -3.90 -12.77 4.91
CA ILE A 62 -3.69 -12.73 3.45
C ILE A 62 -4.89 -13.32 2.72
N ARG A 63 -5.40 -14.47 3.17
CA ARG A 63 -6.57 -15.09 2.53
C ARG A 63 -7.80 -14.18 2.56
N ARG A 64 -8.00 -13.43 3.65
CA ARG A 64 -9.09 -12.46 3.72
C ARG A 64 -8.90 -11.33 2.72
N LEU A 65 -7.68 -10.83 2.57
CA LEU A 65 -7.37 -9.75 1.62
C LEU A 65 -7.55 -10.20 0.17
N GLN A 66 -7.26 -11.46 -0.13
CA GLN A 66 -7.39 -12.00 -1.50
C GLN A 66 -8.82 -12.01 -2.01
N ARG A 67 -9.80 -11.74 -1.15
CA ARG A 67 -11.20 -11.57 -1.56
C ARG A 67 -11.46 -10.20 -2.18
N LYS A 68 -10.57 -9.24 -1.98
CA LYS A 68 -10.70 -7.90 -2.56
C LYS A 68 -10.19 -7.90 -4.01
N PRO A 69 -10.71 -7.00 -4.85
CA PRO A 69 -10.24 -6.92 -6.22
C PRO A 69 -8.77 -6.53 -6.29
N LEU A 70 -8.04 -7.21 -7.16
CA LEU A 70 -6.62 -7.02 -7.36
C LEU A 70 -6.40 -6.09 -8.55
N LEU A 71 -5.56 -5.05 -8.36
CA LEU A 71 -5.07 -4.24 -9.48
C LEU A 71 -3.82 -4.90 -10.04
N SER A 72 -3.87 -5.33 -11.29
CA SER A 72 -2.71 -5.95 -11.93
C SER A 72 -1.63 -4.91 -12.26
N ILE A 73 -0.40 -5.38 -12.36
CA ILE A 73 0.73 -4.60 -12.85
C ILE A 73 0.95 -5.01 -14.30
N ASP A 74 0.80 -4.07 -15.22
CA ASP A 74 0.90 -4.32 -16.66
C ASP A 74 1.86 -3.34 -17.33
N GLY A 75 1.85 -3.29 -18.68
CA GLY A 75 2.72 -2.40 -19.44
C GLY A 75 2.50 -0.93 -19.13
N VAL A 76 1.25 -0.51 -18.94
CA VAL A 76 0.93 0.88 -18.60
C VAL A 76 1.50 1.23 -17.23
N THR A 77 1.38 0.33 -16.27
CA THR A 77 1.98 0.51 -14.94
C THR A 77 3.49 0.71 -15.06
N GLY A 78 4.14 -0.09 -15.91
CA GLY A 78 5.58 0.00 -16.15
C GLY A 78 5.99 1.35 -16.73
N ASP A 79 5.23 1.87 -17.68
CA ASP A 79 5.49 3.18 -18.27
C ASP A 79 5.39 4.29 -17.24
N ILE A 80 4.37 4.25 -16.38
CA ILE A 80 4.20 5.23 -15.31
C ILE A 80 5.35 5.15 -14.31
N PHE A 81 5.72 3.94 -13.91
CA PHE A 81 6.84 3.72 -12.99
C PHE A 81 8.13 4.32 -13.53
N GLY A 82 8.46 4.04 -14.80
CA GLY A 82 9.68 4.57 -15.41
C GLY A 82 9.70 6.08 -15.45
N SER A 83 8.57 6.70 -15.77
CA SER A 83 8.43 8.15 -15.78
C SER A 83 8.60 8.76 -14.37
N LEU A 84 7.98 8.16 -13.37
CA LEU A 84 8.12 8.62 -11.97
C LEU A 84 9.56 8.48 -11.47
N ALA A 85 10.19 7.35 -11.74
CA ALA A 85 11.58 7.12 -11.33
C ALA A 85 12.51 8.16 -11.94
N ALA A 86 12.31 8.49 -13.21
CA ALA A 86 13.08 9.52 -13.91
C ALA A 86 12.88 10.90 -13.28
N GLN A 87 11.64 11.25 -12.93
CA GLN A 87 11.34 12.52 -12.28
C GLN A 87 11.99 12.64 -10.91
N ILE A 88 11.97 11.56 -10.12
CA ILE A 88 12.60 11.51 -8.80
C ILE A 88 14.12 11.68 -8.93
N ARG A 89 14.72 11.00 -9.88
CA ARG A 89 16.15 11.14 -10.15
C ARG A 89 16.50 12.56 -10.59
N ALA A 90 15.71 13.16 -11.48
CA ALA A 90 15.91 14.52 -11.95
C ALA A 90 15.83 15.54 -10.82
N ALA A 91 15.02 15.27 -9.79
CA ALA A 91 14.91 16.11 -8.60
C ALA A 91 16.05 15.85 -7.59
N GLY A 92 17.05 15.05 -7.94
CA GLY A 92 18.19 14.74 -7.07
C GLY A 92 17.89 13.69 -6.00
N ARG A 93 16.80 12.97 -6.11
CA ARG A 93 16.42 11.93 -5.16
C ARG A 93 16.72 10.55 -5.69
N GLN A 94 16.78 9.57 -4.78
CA GLN A 94 17.10 8.19 -5.14
C GLN A 94 15.82 7.36 -5.23
N HIS A 95 15.54 6.81 -6.40
CA HIS A 95 14.38 5.94 -6.61
C HIS A 95 14.64 4.48 -6.18
N ARG A 96 15.91 4.06 -6.07
CA ARG A 96 16.29 2.66 -5.84
C ARG A 96 15.75 2.06 -4.55
N TYR A 97 15.64 2.87 -3.50
CA TYR A 97 15.17 2.42 -2.20
C TYR A 97 13.65 2.52 -2.06
N ARG A 98 12.97 2.92 -3.14
CA ARG A 98 11.54 3.21 -3.12
C ARG A 98 10.79 2.41 -4.18
N VAL A 99 11.33 1.30 -4.62
CA VAL A 99 10.78 0.52 -5.74
C VAL A 99 9.35 0.06 -5.44
N GLN A 100 9.11 -0.48 -4.24
CA GLN A 100 7.78 -0.96 -3.88
C GLN A 100 6.77 0.19 -3.80
N ASP A 101 7.15 1.31 -3.18
CA ASP A 101 6.31 2.50 -3.09
C ASP A 101 5.99 3.07 -4.46
N LEU A 102 6.96 3.06 -5.37
CA LEU A 102 6.77 3.53 -6.75
C LEU A 102 5.80 2.65 -7.52
N TRP A 103 5.82 1.33 -7.32
CA TRP A 103 4.83 0.45 -7.95
C TRP A 103 3.43 0.75 -7.44
N LEU A 104 3.26 0.95 -6.14
CA LEU A 104 1.96 1.31 -5.56
C LEU A 104 1.47 2.66 -6.10
N ALA A 105 2.34 3.67 -6.11
CA ALA A 105 2.00 4.98 -6.65
C ALA A 105 1.62 4.90 -8.12
N SER A 106 2.36 4.12 -8.91
CA SER A 106 2.09 3.93 -10.34
C SER A 106 0.71 3.31 -10.57
N GLN A 107 0.33 2.31 -9.77
CA GLN A 107 -0.99 1.71 -9.87
C GLN A 107 -2.09 2.69 -9.47
N ALA A 108 -1.90 3.45 -8.39
CA ALA A 108 -2.87 4.45 -7.96
C ALA A 108 -3.09 5.52 -9.05
N LEU A 109 -2.02 6.00 -9.67
CA LEU A 109 -2.11 6.96 -10.77
C LEU A 109 -2.79 6.36 -12.00
N GLN A 110 -2.43 5.14 -12.35
CA GLN A 110 -3.00 4.44 -13.51
C GLN A 110 -4.52 4.29 -13.41
N HIS A 111 -5.01 3.98 -12.24
CA HIS A 111 -6.42 3.66 -12.02
C HIS A 111 -7.20 4.80 -11.36
N ALA A 112 -6.59 5.98 -11.23
CA ALA A 112 -7.19 7.14 -10.57
C ALA A 112 -7.71 6.83 -9.17
N CYS A 113 -6.97 6.01 -8.42
CA CYS A 113 -7.26 5.68 -7.04
C CYS A 113 -6.55 6.63 -6.09
N ARG A 114 -7.15 6.86 -4.93
CA ARG A 114 -6.43 7.47 -3.81
C ARG A 114 -5.58 6.40 -3.14
N LEU A 115 -4.43 6.80 -2.62
CA LEU A 115 -3.56 5.91 -1.86
C LEU A 115 -3.69 6.21 -0.38
N LEU A 116 -4.11 5.21 0.40
CA LEU A 116 -4.20 5.32 1.86
C LEU A 116 -2.90 4.82 2.48
N THR A 117 -2.25 5.65 3.27
CA THR A 117 -0.99 5.31 3.95
C THR A 117 -0.81 6.15 5.22
N ARG A 118 0.01 5.66 6.14
CA ARG A 118 0.50 6.47 7.28
C ARG A 118 1.88 7.08 7.01
N ASN A 119 2.52 6.70 5.91
CA ASN A 119 3.90 7.08 5.59
C ASN A 119 3.94 8.20 4.56
N GLU A 120 3.53 9.40 4.97
CA GLU A 120 3.51 10.58 4.10
C GLU A 120 4.83 10.80 3.38
N HIS A 121 5.94 10.69 4.13
CA HIS A 121 7.28 10.95 3.61
C HIS A 121 7.64 10.09 2.40
N ASP A 122 7.12 8.87 2.33
CA ASP A 122 7.42 7.94 1.24
C ASP A 122 6.71 8.31 -0.07
N PHE A 123 5.68 9.16 -0.02
CA PHE A 123 4.81 9.45 -1.17
C PHE A 123 4.60 10.92 -1.45
N GLU A 124 4.97 11.82 -0.55
CA GLU A 124 4.66 13.26 -0.65
C GLU A 124 5.25 13.94 -1.88
N ASP A 125 6.35 13.40 -2.42
CA ASP A 125 7.04 13.96 -3.57
C ASP A 125 6.58 13.41 -4.92
N ILE A 126 5.55 12.58 -4.95
CA ILE A 126 5.07 11.97 -6.20
C ILE A 126 4.02 12.87 -6.84
N PRO A 127 4.30 13.40 -8.04
CA PRO A 127 3.38 14.32 -8.71
C PRO A 127 2.06 13.66 -9.05
N GLY A 128 0.95 14.35 -8.78
CA GLY A 128 -0.39 13.92 -9.16
C GLY A 128 -0.99 12.81 -8.31
N LEU A 129 -0.25 12.30 -7.32
CA LEU A 129 -0.75 11.25 -6.44
C LEU A 129 -1.70 11.85 -5.40
N ASP A 130 -2.89 11.28 -5.28
CA ASP A 130 -3.89 11.68 -4.30
C ASP A 130 -3.72 10.80 -3.05
N LEU A 131 -3.14 11.40 -2.00
CA LEU A 131 -2.86 10.71 -0.74
C LEU A 131 -3.96 10.96 0.28
N VAL A 132 -4.34 9.91 0.99
CA VAL A 132 -5.13 10.00 2.22
C VAL A 132 -4.28 9.45 3.34
N LEU A 133 -4.04 10.25 4.37
CA LEU A 133 -3.18 9.89 5.49
C LEU A 133 -4.02 9.50 6.70
N TYR A 134 -3.51 8.54 7.46
CA TYR A 134 -4.08 8.18 8.75
C TYR A 134 -2.98 8.03 9.80
N HIS A 135 -3.39 8.10 11.07
CA HIS A 135 -2.50 7.91 12.20
C HIS A 135 -3.00 6.74 13.03
N PRO A 136 -2.24 5.63 13.13
CA PRO A 136 -2.68 4.51 13.94
C PRO A 136 -2.67 4.83 15.43
N ALA A 137 -3.46 4.09 16.20
CA ALA A 137 -3.51 4.24 17.65
C ALA A 137 -2.13 3.99 18.25
N GLY A 138 -1.69 4.88 19.15
CA GLY A 138 -0.38 4.79 19.78
C GLY A 138 0.75 5.44 19.01
N ASP A 139 0.49 5.98 17.83
CA ASP A 139 1.44 6.77 17.08
C ASP A 139 1.57 8.15 17.72
N LYS A 140 2.79 8.52 18.07
CA LYS A 140 3.10 9.79 18.73
C LYS A 140 3.68 10.84 17.79
N SER A 141 3.77 10.53 16.53
CA SER A 141 4.36 11.44 15.54
C SER A 141 3.43 12.59 15.18
#